data_eea5b29982f377c14fbc19ed4f4a193f
#
_entry.id   eea5b29982f377c14fbc19ed4f4a193f
#
_cell.length_a   1.000
_cell.length_b   1.000
_cell.length_c   1.000
_cell.angle_alpha   90.00
_cell.angle_beta   90.00
_cell.angle_gamma   90.00
#
_symmetry.space_group_name_H-M   'P 1'
#
loop_
_entity.id
_entity.type
_entity.pdbx_description
1 polymer ?
#
loop_
_entity_poly.entity_id
_entity_poly.type
_entity_poly.pdbx_seq_one_letter_code
_entity_poly.pdbx_strand_id
1 'polypeptide(L)'
;HYKGIKINVIDTPGHADFGGEVERVLNMADGALLIVDAYEGPKPQTRFVLSHALERGLRIVVVVNKIDRPNADPEGAVDKVFDLMVELGASDEQLDFPVVYASAVNGYARLEPDDGNMDMIPLLDTIINEIPCPDVDAEGPVALQVCTVDHSSYEGRIGVGRLHSGTLHEKEQVLVVQPDGNQYNATIRKVYTFENLGKTEVPEAHAGDIVAVIGVEAADIGDVITDPENPVEMEPIAVEE
;
A
#
# COMPACT_ATOMS: atom_id res chain seq x y z
N HIS A 1 4.53 4.85 13.92
CA HIS A 1 6.00 4.93 13.82
C HIS A 1 6.65 3.83 14.65
N TYR A 2 7.65 3.15 14.08
CA TYR A 2 8.41 2.12 14.75
C TYR A 2 9.90 2.32 14.47
N LYS A 3 10.73 2.38 15.51
CA LYS A 3 12.19 2.67 15.42
C LYS A 3 12.53 3.88 14.53
N GLY A 4 11.71 4.93 14.57
CA GLY A 4 11.90 6.15 13.77
C GLY A 4 11.43 6.06 12.31
N ILE A 5 10.92 4.91 11.88
CA ILE A 5 10.38 4.67 10.54
C ILE A 5 8.85 4.81 10.59
N LYS A 6 8.30 5.59 9.66
CA LYS A 6 6.85 5.66 9.45
C LYS A 6 6.41 4.45 8.61
N ILE A 7 5.48 3.67 9.12
CA ILE A 7 4.87 2.55 8.40
C ILE A 7 3.43 2.95 8.08
N ASN A 8 3.14 3.12 6.79
CA ASN A 8 1.77 3.29 6.32
C ASN A 8 1.17 1.91 6.05
N VAL A 9 0.02 1.63 6.61
CA VAL A 9 -0.72 0.39 6.39
C VAL A 9 -1.91 0.69 5.51
N ILE A 10 -2.01 0.00 4.39
CA ILE A 10 -3.11 0.13 3.44
C ILE A 10 -3.84 -1.21 3.41
N ASP A 11 -5.13 -1.20 3.74
CA ASP A 11 -5.97 -2.39 3.67
C ASP A 11 -6.44 -2.63 2.23
N THR A 12 -6.48 -3.90 1.82
CA THR A 12 -7.01 -4.28 0.50
C THR A 12 -8.45 -4.76 0.64
N PRO A 13 -9.35 -4.40 -0.30
CA PRO A 13 -10.70 -4.94 -0.30
C PRO A 13 -10.67 -6.46 -0.47
N GLY A 14 -11.51 -7.17 0.30
CA GLY A 14 -11.49 -8.62 0.42
C GLY A 14 -12.27 -9.39 -0.64
N HIS A 15 -12.80 -8.75 -1.69
CA HIS A 15 -13.64 -9.39 -2.72
C HIS A 15 -13.03 -9.25 -4.11
N ALA A 16 -13.11 -10.31 -4.90
CA ALA A 16 -12.62 -10.35 -6.28
C ALA A 16 -13.35 -9.37 -7.23
N ASP A 17 -14.52 -8.87 -6.83
CA ASP A 17 -15.30 -7.90 -7.60
C ASP A 17 -14.70 -6.48 -7.61
N PHE A 18 -13.63 -6.25 -6.83
CA PHE A 18 -12.94 -4.97 -6.71
C PHE A 18 -11.52 -4.98 -7.31
N GLY A 19 -11.34 -5.64 -8.47
CA GLY A 19 -10.04 -5.77 -9.13
C GLY A 19 -9.29 -4.46 -9.31
N GLY A 20 -9.95 -3.47 -9.90
CA GLY A 20 -9.37 -2.14 -10.08
C GLY A 20 -9.00 -1.42 -8.77
N GLU A 21 -9.75 -1.66 -7.68
CA GLU A 21 -9.42 -1.09 -6.37
C GLU A 21 -8.17 -1.72 -5.77
N VAL A 22 -8.00 -3.04 -5.91
CA VAL A 22 -6.80 -3.75 -5.47
C VAL A 22 -5.56 -3.22 -6.20
N GLU A 23 -5.61 -3.06 -7.52
CA GLU A 23 -4.49 -2.53 -8.30
C GLU A 23 -4.10 -1.12 -7.84
N ARG A 24 -5.08 -0.25 -7.59
CA ARG A 24 -4.86 1.11 -7.11
C ARG A 24 -4.19 1.14 -5.74
N VAL A 25 -4.62 0.28 -4.83
CA VAL A 25 -4.02 0.14 -3.50
C VAL A 25 -2.57 -0.35 -3.61
N LEU A 26 -2.31 -1.36 -4.44
CA LEU A 26 -0.97 -1.91 -4.64
C LEU A 26 0.00 -0.90 -5.28
N ASN A 27 -0.50 0.09 -6.04
CA ASN A 27 0.33 1.20 -6.56
C ASN A 27 0.93 2.09 -5.47
N MET A 28 0.33 2.12 -4.30
CA MET A 28 0.81 2.92 -3.16
C MET A 28 1.73 2.13 -2.23
N ALA A 29 1.93 0.83 -2.47
CA ALA A 29 2.64 -0.07 -1.56
C ALA A 29 4.09 -0.34 -2.02
N ASP A 30 4.98 -0.55 -1.05
CA ASP A 30 6.37 -0.98 -1.25
C ASP A 30 6.56 -2.48 -0.99
N GLY A 31 5.60 -3.09 -0.30
CA GLY A 31 5.54 -4.51 0.00
C GLY A 31 4.15 -4.91 0.45
N ALA A 32 3.94 -6.19 0.66
CA ALA A 32 2.67 -6.71 1.09
C ALA A 32 2.80 -7.73 2.23
N LEU A 33 1.92 -7.62 3.20
CA LEU A 33 1.73 -8.66 4.21
C LEU A 33 0.65 -9.62 3.72
N LEU A 34 1.04 -10.83 3.37
CA LEU A 34 0.10 -11.89 3.02
C LEU A 34 -0.35 -12.61 4.30
N ILE A 35 -1.54 -12.28 4.79
CA ILE A 35 -2.08 -12.86 6.02
C ILE A 35 -2.92 -14.08 5.67
N VAL A 36 -2.52 -15.23 6.17
CA VAL A 36 -3.22 -16.51 5.98
C VAL A 36 -3.61 -17.14 7.32
N ASP A 37 -4.73 -17.83 7.33
CA ASP A 37 -5.19 -18.59 8.48
C ASP A 37 -4.37 -19.88 8.61
N ALA A 38 -3.85 -20.16 9.82
CA ALA A 38 -3.01 -21.33 10.11
C ALA A 38 -3.73 -22.67 9.88
N TYR A 39 -5.06 -22.69 9.82
CA TYR A 39 -5.84 -23.89 9.55
C TYR A 39 -6.33 -23.98 8.10
N GLU A 40 -6.92 -22.88 7.59
CA GLU A 40 -7.52 -22.86 6.26
C GLU A 40 -6.46 -22.68 5.15
N GLY A 41 -5.36 -21.96 5.43
CA GLY A 41 -4.38 -21.56 4.44
C GLY A 41 -4.90 -20.40 3.53
N PRO A 42 -4.29 -20.22 2.35
CA PRO A 42 -4.71 -19.18 1.42
C PRO A 42 -6.10 -19.46 0.83
N LYS A 43 -6.93 -18.42 0.75
CA LYS A 43 -8.28 -18.46 0.18
C LYS A 43 -8.29 -18.08 -1.32
N PRO A 44 -9.38 -18.34 -2.07
CA PRO A 44 -9.47 -17.94 -3.48
C PRO A 44 -9.21 -16.46 -3.73
N GLN A 45 -9.70 -15.57 -2.86
CA GLN A 45 -9.45 -14.12 -2.96
C GLN A 45 -7.96 -13.79 -2.78
N THR A 46 -7.25 -14.56 -1.96
CA THR A 46 -5.80 -14.43 -1.76
C THR A 46 -5.04 -14.61 -3.06
N ARG A 47 -5.45 -15.56 -3.90
CA ARG A 47 -4.84 -15.83 -5.19
C ARG A 47 -4.84 -14.60 -6.10
N PHE A 48 -5.98 -13.92 -6.20
CA PHE A 48 -6.15 -12.74 -7.03
C PHE A 48 -5.23 -11.60 -6.58
N VAL A 49 -5.29 -11.22 -5.31
CA VAL A 49 -4.45 -10.13 -4.78
C VAL A 49 -2.96 -10.47 -4.87
N LEU A 50 -2.60 -11.72 -4.58
CA LEU A 50 -1.22 -12.17 -4.61
C LEU A 50 -0.65 -12.15 -6.03
N SER A 51 -1.41 -12.53 -7.07
CA SER A 51 -0.92 -12.46 -8.46
C SER A 51 -0.55 -11.02 -8.85
N HIS A 52 -1.39 -10.05 -8.55
CA HIS A 52 -1.10 -8.64 -8.83
C HIS A 52 0.10 -8.10 -8.02
N ALA A 53 0.24 -8.53 -6.76
CA ALA A 53 1.40 -8.15 -5.95
C ALA A 53 2.71 -8.71 -6.51
N LEU A 54 2.70 -9.97 -6.97
CA LEU A 54 3.86 -10.63 -7.60
C LEU A 54 4.22 -10.00 -8.95
N GLU A 55 3.24 -9.70 -9.80
CA GLU A 55 3.44 -9.02 -11.09
C GLU A 55 4.08 -7.64 -10.93
N ARG A 56 3.77 -6.94 -9.85
CA ARG A 56 4.37 -5.64 -9.50
C ARG A 56 5.73 -5.75 -8.84
N GLY A 57 6.20 -6.96 -8.56
CA GLY A 57 7.49 -7.19 -7.91
C GLY A 57 7.52 -6.78 -6.44
N LEU A 58 6.36 -6.69 -5.78
CA LEU A 58 6.30 -6.33 -4.36
C LEU A 58 6.97 -7.41 -3.50
N ARG A 59 7.72 -6.98 -2.48
CA ARG A 59 8.25 -7.87 -1.46
C ARG A 59 7.11 -8.39 -0.60
N ILE A 60 6.97 -9.72 -0.52
CA ILE A 60 5.91 -10.38 0.23
C ILE A 60 6.47 -10.87 1.57
N VAL A 61 5.79 -10.54 2.66
CA VAL A 61 5.99 -11.12 3.99
C VAL A 61 4.76 -11.97 4.30
N VAL A 62 4.94 -13.25 4.56
CA VAL A 62 3.84 -14.15 4.88
C VAL A 62 3.59 -14.12 6.39
N VAL A 63 2.36 -13.86 6.79
CA VAL A 63 1.93 -13.87 8.19
C VAL A 63 0.92 -14.99 8.40
N VAL A 64 1.35 -16.05 9.05
CA VAL A 64 0.47 -17.17 9.41
C VAL A 64 -0.23 -16.83 10.71
N ASN A 65 -1.48 -16.41 10.61
CA ASN A 65 -2.29 -15.94 11.74
C ASN A 65 -3.14 -17.07 12.36
N LYS A 66 -3.56 -16.86 13.60
CA LYS A 66 -4.40 -17.77 14.40
C LYS A 66 -3.69 -19.07 14.79
N ILE A 67 -2.37 -19.01 15.04
CA ILE A 67 -1.60 -20.16 15.51
C ILE A 67 -2.01 -20.64 16.91
N ASP A 68 -2.78 -19.84 17.65
CA ASP A 68 -3.35 -20.17 18.96
C ASP A 68 -4.52 -21.18 18.89
N ARG A 69 -5.05 -21.46 17.71
CA ARG A 69 -6.18 -22.38 17.55
C ARG A 69 -5.75 -23.84 17.70
N PRO A 70 -6.60 -24.70 18.32
CA PRO A 70 -6.26 -26.12 18.55
C PRO A 70 -5.98 -26.92 17.27
N ASN A 71 -6.54 -26.50 16.13
CA ASN A 71 -6.41 -27.17 14.84
C ASN A 71 -5.45 -26.42 13.90
N ALA A 72 -4.63 -25.50 14.43
CA ALA A 72 -3.67 -24.79 13.62
C ALA A 72 -2.60 -25.75 13.07
N ASP A 73 -2.28 -25.60 11.80
CA ASP A 73 -1.21 -26.25 11.07
C ASP A 73 -0.36 -25.17 10.38
N PRO A 74 0.50 -24.47 11.13
CA PRO A 74 1.27 -23.36 10.58
C PRO A 74 2.19 -23.76 9.44
N GLU A 75 2.86 -24.91 9.54
CA GLU A 75 3.76 -25.43 8.51
C GLU A 75 2.99 -25.78 7.23
N GLY A 76 1.90 -26.50 7.35
CA GLY A 76 1.04 -26.81 6.19
C GLY A 76 0.42 -25.57 5.57
N ALA A 77 0.18 -24.50 6.32
CA ALA A 77 -0.25 -23.23 5.75
C ALA A 77 0.85 -22.56 4.92
N VAL A 78 2.11 -22.60 5.37
CA VAL A 78 3.27 -22.09 4.63
C VAL A 78 3.47 -22.88 3.33
N ASP A 79 3.39 -24.22 3.38
CA ASP A 79 3.50 -25.08 2.20
C ASP A 79 2.45 -24.74 1.15
N LYS A 80 1.20 -24.53 1.55
CA LYS A 80 0.12 -24.11 0.65
C LYS A 80 0.36 -22.74 0.03
N VAL A 81 0.94 -21.79 0.76
CA VAL A 81 1.32 -20.48 0.22
C VAL A 81 2.44 -20.63 -0.79
N PHE A 82 3.46 -21.43 -0.48
CA PHE A 82 4.57 -21.71 -1.40
C PHE A 82 4.06 -22.32 -2.71
N ASP A 83 3.22 -23.37 -2.64
CA ASP A 83 2.61 -24.00 -3.80
C ASP A 83 1.81 -22.99 -4.64
N LEU A 84 1.03 -22.13 -3.98
CA LEU A 84 0.26 -21.08 -4.64
C LEU A 84 1.18 -20.08 -5.38
N MET A 85 2.28 -19.66 -4.76
CA MET A 85 3.23 -18.74 -5.36
C MET A 85 3.92 -19.37 -6.58
N VAL A 86 4.27 -20.66 -6.51
CA VAL A 86 4.80 -21.42 -7.66
C VAL A 86 3.78 -21.48 -8.80
N GLU A 87 2.51 -21.78 -8.51
CA GLU A 87 1.44 -21.78 -9.52
C GLU A 87 1.24 -20.41 -10.18
N LEU A 88 1.45 -19.33 -9.44
CA LEU A 88 1.34 -17.95 -9.93
C LEU A 88 2.60 -17.49 -10.69
N GLY A 89 3.62 -18.33 -10.79
CA GLY A 89 4.84 -18.03 -11.52
C GLY A 89 5.82 -17.11 -10.79
N ALA A 90 5.80 -17.14 -9.45
CA ALA A 90 6.75 -16.38 -8.63
C ALA A 90 8.21 -16.74 -8.97
N SER A 91 9.10 -15.74 -8.96
CA SER A 91 10.53 -15.94 -9.14
C SER A 91 11.16 -16.61 -7.92
N ASP A 92 12.38 -17.15 -8.09
CA ASP A 92 13.13 -17.74 -6.97
C ASP A 92 13.33 -16.75 -5.82
N GLU A 93 13.54 -15.46 -6.13
CA GLU A 93 13.66 -14.40 -5.14
C GLU A 93 12.34 -14.16 -4.38
N GLN A 94 11.21 -14.22 -5.08
CA GLN A 94 9.88 -14.08 -4.47
C GLN A 94 9.50 -15.31 -3.64
N LEU A 95 9.98 -16.49 -4.00
CA LEU A 95 9.77 -17.73 -3.23
C LEU A 95 10.61 -17.78 -1.94
N ASP A 96 11.66 -16.97 -1.82
CA ASP A 96 12.42 -16.77 -0.59
C ASP A 96 11.76 -15.70 0.29
N PHE A 97 10.52 -15.95 0.68
CA PHE A 97 9.74 -15.02 1.49
C PHE A 97 9.92 -15.27 2.99
N PRO A 98 10.03 -14.22 3.81
CA PRO A 98 10.01 -14.35 5.26
C PRO A 98 8.63 -14.74 5.77
N VAL A 99 8.62 -15.54 6.85
CA VAL A 99 7.39 -16.00 7.50
C VAL A 99 7.37 -15.50 8.94
N VAL A 100 6.22 -15.00 9.36
CA VAL A 100 5.92 -14.61 10.73
C VAL A 100 4.68 -15.36 11.18
N TYR A 101 4.73 -15.95 12.36
CA TYR A 101 3.62 -16.67 12.98
C TYR A 101 2.94 -15.77 14.00
N ALA A 102 1.62 -15.63 13.94
CA ALA A 102 0.91 -14.64 14.75
C ALA A 102 -0.41 -15.14 15.33
N SER A 103 -0.79 -14.53 16.44
CA SER A 103 -2.16 -14.51 16.94
C SER A 103 -2.59 -13.07 17.14
N ALA A 104 -3.30 -12.54 16.15
CA ALA A 104 -3.76 -11.15 16.19
C ALA A 104 -4.72 -10.88 17.37
N VAL A 105 -5.56 -11.86 17.71
CA VAL A 105 -6.50 -11.74 18.84
C VAL A 105 -5.79 -11.65 20.18
N ASN A 106 -4.63 -12.33 20.32
CA ASN A 106 -3.81 -12.31 21.53
C ASN A 106 -2.68 -11.25 21.47
N GLY A 107 -2.50 -10.57 20.34
CA GLY A 107 -1.56 -9.46 20.18
C GLY A 107 -0.09 -9.86 20.16
N TYR A 108 0.26 -11.05 19.63
CA TYR A 108 1.64 -11.48 19.51
C TYR A 108 2.01 -11.99 18.11
N ALA A 109 3.30 -11.89 17.80
CA ALA A 109 3.92 -12.45 16.62
C ALA A 109 5.25 -13.14 16.99
N ARG A 110 5.66 -14.15 16.19
CA ARG A 110 6.83 -15.01 16.44
C ARG A 110 7.54 -15.32 15.13
N LEU A 111 8.83 -15.57 15.17
CA LEU A 111 9.60 -16.04 14.02
C LEU A 111 9.55 -17.57 13.87
N GLU A 112 9.32 -18.28 14.98
CA GLU A 112 9.10 -19.72 15.02
C GLU A 112 7.78 -20.03 15.75
N PRO A 113 7.02 -21.05 15.37
CA PRO A 113 5.71 -21.35 15.98
C PRO A 113 5.75 -21.51 17.49
N ASP A 114 6.83 -22.13 17.99
CA ASP A 114 7.01 -22.48 19.41
C ASP A 114 7.77 -21.43 20.23
N ASP A 115 8.10 -20.28 19.62
CA ASP A 115 8.72 -19.16 20.33
C ASP A 115 7.80 -18.65 21.44
N GLY A 116 8.38 -18.25 22.56
CA GLY A 116 7.66 -17.74 23.73
C GLY A 116 7.28 -16.26 23.64
N ASN A 117 7.53 -15.57 22.54
CA ASN A 117 7.28 -14.13 22.41
C ASN A 117 5.77 -13.80 22.50
N MET A 118 5.45 -12.71 23.21
CA MET A 118 4.08 -12.29 23.54
C MET A 118 3.77 -10.86 23.11
N ASP A 119 4.51 -10.31 22.13
CA ASP A 119 4.27 -8.98 21.53
C ASP A 119 4.38 -9.03 20.01
N MET A 120 4.15 -7.88 19.36
CA MET A 120 4.17 -7.74 17.89
C MET A 120 5.55 -7.31 17.35
N ILE A 121 6.57 -7.19 18.18
CA ILE A 121 7.91 -6.75 17.78
C ILE A 121 8.49 -7.59 16.64
N PRO A 122 8.41 -8.93 16.65
CA PRO A 122 8.93 -9.74 15.54
C PRO A 122 8.32 -9.42 14.18
N LEU A 123 7.01 -9.11 14.14
CA LEU A 123 6.36 -8.68 12.90
C LEU A 123 6.84 -7.30 12.45
N LEU A 124 6.91 -6.34 13.36
CA LEU A 124 7.36 -4.99 13.05
C LEU A 124 8.82 -4.96 12.61
N ASP A 125 9.68 -5.74 13.26
CA ASP A 125 11.08 -5.88 12.86
C ASP A 125 11.21 -6.55 11.48
N THR A 126 10.41 -7.57 11.19
CA THR A 126 10.38 -8.19 9.86
C THR A 126 9.96 -7.19 8.79
N ILE A 127 8.93 -6.39 9.04
CA ILE A 127 8.46 -5.37 8.09
C ILE A 127 9.59 -4.39 7.74
N ILE A 128 10.26 -3.80 8.74
CA ILE A 128 11.30 -2.80 8.47
C ILE A 128 12.60 -3.37 7.90
N ASN A 129 12.86 -4.66 8.08
CA ASN A 129 14.03 -5.33 7.54
C ASN A 129 13.82 -5.87 6.11
N GLU A 130 12.61 -6.30 5.79
CA GLU A 130 12.30 -7.00 4.55
C GLU A 130 11.64 -6.11 3.48
N ILE A 131 10.79 -5.17 3.90
CA ILE A 131 10.11 -4.28 2.95
C ILE A 131 11.02 -3.08 2.67
N PRO A 132 11.36 -2.82 1.39
CA PRO A 132 12.24 -1.70 1.04
C PRO A 132 11.58 -0.36 1.36
N CYS A 133 12.41 0.65 1.59
CA CYS A 133 11.92 2.02 1.57
C CYS A 133 11.41 2.40 0.17
N PRO A 134 10.46 3.34 0.07
CA PRO A 134 10.00 3.83 -1.23
C PRO A 134 11.16 4.35 -2.10
N ASP A 135 11.17 3.94 -3.37
CA ASP A 135 12.05 4.51 -4.38
C ASP A 135 11.43 5.82 -4.89
N VAL A 136 11.94 6.94 -4.40
CA VAL A 136 11.37 8.27 -4.65
C VAL A 136 12.45 9.30 -4.95
N ASP A 137 12.11 10.31 -5.76
CA ASP A 137 12.96 11.47 -6.00
C ASP A 137 12.54 12.64 -5.11
N ALA A 138 13.16 12.75 -3.93
CA ALA A 138 12.82 13.78 -2.95
C ALA A 138 13.08 15.22 -3.42
N GLU A 139 14.03 15.42 -4.34
CA GLU A 139 14.44 16.74 -4.85
C GLU A 139 13.84 17.04 -6.23
N GLY A 140 13.11 16.09 -6.80
CA GLY A 140 12.48 16.22 -8.11
C GLY A 140 11.24 17.12 -8.09
N PRO A 141 10.64 17.38 -9.26
CA PRO A 141 9.37 18.05 -9.36
C PRO A 141 8.24 17.23 -8.74
N VAL A 142 7.22 17.90 -8.23
CA VAL A 142 6.05 17.25 -7.61
C VAL A 142 5.41 16.28 -8.58
N ALA A 143 5.16 15.05 -8.12
CA ALA A 143 4.39 14.03 -8.82
C ALA A 143 3.57 13.18 -7.85
N LEU A 144 2.26 13.40 -7.85
CA LEU A 144 1.26 12.66 -7.07
C LEU A 144 0.28 12.00 -8.03
N GLN A 145 0.20 10.68 -8.03
CA GLN A 145 -0.82 9.95 -8.79
C GLN A 145 -2.04 9.67 -7.92
N VAL A 146 -3.21 10.06 -8.39
CA VAL A 146 -4.48 9.85 -7.68
C VAL A 146 -4.92 8.39 -7.83
N CYS A 147 -4.91 7.65 -6.73
CA CYS A 147 -5.29 6.23 -6.67
C CYS A 147 -6.73 6.04 -6.19
N THR A 148 -7.23 6.95 -5.37
CA THR A 148 -8.58 6.91 -4.82
C THR A 148 -9.14 8.32 -4.74
N VAL A 149 -10.45 8.44 -4.97
CA VAL A 149 -11.18 9.69 -4.82
C VAL A 149 -12.25 9.50 -3.75
N ASP A 150 -12.27 10.40 -2.78
CA ASP A 150 -13.30 10.49 -1.75
C ASP A 150 -14.08 11.81 -1.91
N HIS A 151 -15.21 11.92 -1.29
CA HIS A 151 -16.04 13.10 -1.31
C HIS A 151 -16.55 13.48 0.08
N SER A 152 -16.21 14.66 0.50
CA SER A 152 -16.73 15.26 1.73
C SER A 152 -17.78 16.33 1.38
N SER A 153 -18.92 16.30 2.04
CA SER A 153 -19.95 17.36 1.89
C SER A 153 -19.45 18.74 2.32
N TYR A 154 -18.38 18.79 3.10
CA TYR A 154 -17.80 20.05 3.61
C TYR A 154 -16.55 20.49 2.83
N GLU A 155 -15.70 19.56 2.43
CA GLU A 155 -14.41 19.85 1.78
C GLU A 155 -14.44 19.64 0.26
N GLY A 156 -15.48 19.00 -0.26
CA GLY A 156 -15.60 18.67 -1.69
C GLY A 156 -14.84 17.39 -2.04
N ARG A 157 -14.28 17.36 -3.22
CA ARG A 157 -13.54 16.21 -3.75
C ARG A 157 -12.15 16.11 -3.12
N ILE A 158 -11.76 14.91 -2.73
CA ILE A 158 -10.50 14.59 -2.06
C ILE A 158 -9.77 13.56 -2.92
N GLY A 159 -8.63 13.95 -3.48
CA GLY A 159 -7.76 13.01 -4.17
C GLY A 159 -6.78 12.36 -3.19
N VAL A 160 -6.68 11.04 -3.20
CA VAL A 160 -5.74 10.29 -2.36
C VAL A 160 -4.78 9.52 -3.24
N GLY A 161 -3.49 9.60 -2.92
CA GLY A 161 -2.46 8.90 -3.65
C GLY A 161 -1.11 8.96 -2.95
N ARG A 162 -0.11 8.38 -3.61
CA ARG A 162 1.27 8.45 -3.16
C ARG A 162 2.00 9.59 -3.85
N LEU A 163 2.74 10.37 -3.09
CA LEU A 163 3.66 11.36 -3.61
C LEU A 163 4.97 10.66 -4.03
N HIS A 164 5.20 10.57 -5.35
CA HIS A 164 6.34 9.85 -5.92
C HIS A 164 7.60 10.68 -6.03
N SER A 165 7.45 12.00 -6.16
CA SER A 165 8.59 12.90 -6.19
C SER A 165 8.24 14.28 -5.64
N GLY A 166 9.28 14.98 -5.17
CA GLY A 166 9.20 16.35 -4.69
C GLY A 166 8.55 16.52 -3.31
N THR A 167 8.20 17.76 -3.04
CA THR A 167 7.47 18.18 -1.83
C THR A 167 6.24 18.96 -2.26
N LEU A 168 5.07 18.56 -1.80
CA LEU A 168 3.80 19.20 -2.10
C LEU A 168 3.39 20.12 -0.95
N HIS A 169 3.08 21.39 -1.26
CA HIS A 169 2.71 22.38 -0.27
C HIS A 169 1.24 22.78 -0.34
N GLU A 170 0.69 23.17 0.80
CA GLU A 170 -0.58 23.90 0.86
C GLU A 170 -0.48 25.22 0.06
N LYS A 171 -1.54 25.58 -0.68
CA LYS A 171 -1.62 26.78 -1.54
C LYS A 171 -0.72 26.77 -2.78
N GLU A 172 -0.10 25.65 -3.07
CA GLU A 172 0.72 25.47 -4.27
C GLU A 172 -0.15 25.40 -5.52
N GLN A 173 0.33 26.01 -6.61
CA GLN A 173 -0.26 25.83 -7.93
C GLN A 173 0.30 24.57 -8.58
N VAL A 174 -0.58 23.74 -9.10
CA VAL A 174 -0.25 22.46 -9.71
C VAL A 174 -0.90 22.33 -11.08
N LEU A 175 -0.33 21.49 -11.92
CA LEU A 175 -0.94 20.99 -13.14
C LEU A 175 -1.54 19.61 -12.87
N VAL A 176 -2.79 19.42 -13.25
CA VAL A 176 -3.42 18.09 -13.25
C VAL A 176 -3.42 17.57 -14.68
N VAL A 177 -2.82 16.40 -14.88
CA VAL A 177 -2.74 15.68 -16.16
C VAL A 177 -3.63 14.47 -16.09
N GLN A 178 -4.62 14.39 -16.96
CA GLN A 178 -5.57 13.29 -17.03
C GLN A 178 -5.05 12.16 -17.94
N PRO A 179 -5.47 10.92 -17.76
CA PRO A 179 -5.03 9.79 -18.59
C PRO A 179 -5.31 9.95 -20.08
N ASP A 180 -6.33 10.73 -20.46
CA ASP A 180 -6.68 11.07 -21.86
C ASP A 180 -5.81 12.18 -22.46
N GLY A 181 -4.86 12.73 -21.68
CA GLY A 181 -3.97 13.82 -22.07
C GLY A 181 -4.53 15.23 -21.85
N ASN A 182 -5.76 15.36 -21.36
CA ASN A 182 -6.29 16.66 -20.95
C ASN A 182 -5.53 17.19 -19.72
N GLN A 183 -5.39 18.51 -19.64
CA GLN A 183 -4.66 19.17 -18.58
C GLN A 183 -5.40 20.41 -18.07
N TYR A 184 -5.29 20.65 -16.77
CA TYR A 184 -5.80 21.89 -16.18
C TYR A 184 -4.96 22.32 -14.97
N ASN A 185 -4.91 23.62 -14.71
CA ASN A 185 -4.27 24.16 -13.52
C ASN A 185 -5.23 24.13 -12.34
N ALA A 186 -4.70 23.80 -11.17
CA ALA A 186 -5.43 23.82 -9.91
C ALA A 186 -4.56 24.41 -8.79
N THR A 187 -5.17 24.73 -7.67
CA THR A 187 -4.46 25.16 -6.46
C THR A 187 -4.79 24.21 -5.32
N ILE A 188 -3.78 23.62 -4.73
CA ILE A 188 -3.93 22.77 -3.55
C ILE A 188 -4.43 23.63 -2.40
N ARG A 189 -5.62 23.38 -1.89
CA ARG A 189 -6.17 24.13 -0.74
C ARG A 189 -5.68 23.57 0.58
N LYS A 190 -5.59 22.24 0.70
CA LYS A 190 -5.13 21.53 1.88
C LYS A 190 -4.40 20.26 1.51
N VAL A 191 -3.43 19.91 2.34
CA VAL A 191 -2.71 18.64 2.29
C VAL A 191 -2.91 17.90 3.61
N TYR A 192 -3.22 16.62 3.52
CA TYR A 192 -3.33 15.73 4.68
C TYR A 192 -2.35 14.57 4.54
N THR A 193 -1.73 14.19 5.62
CA THR A 193 -1.07 12.88 5.77
C THR A 193 -1.90 11.98 6.67
N PHE A 194 -1.67 10.67 6.60
CA PHE A 194 -2.36 9.70 7.43
C PHE A 194 -1.55 9.42 8.68
N GLU A 195 -2.19 9.61 9.85
CA GLU A 195 -1.61 9.36 11.16
C GLU A 195 -2.57 8.51 11.98
N ASN A 196 -2.10 7.38 12.49
CA ASN A 196 -2.94 6.40 13.17
C ASN A 196 -4.13 5.96 12.30
N LEU A 197 -5.37 6.20 12.74
CA LEU A 197 -6.60 5.88 12.02
C LEU A 197 -7.27 7.10 11.38
N GLY A 198 -6.57 8.22 11.26
CA GLY A 198 -7.15 9.47 10.77
C GLY A 198 -6.24 10.22 9.80
N LYS A 199 -6.77 11.35 9.33
CA LYS A 199 -6.03 12.33 8.50
C LYS A 199 -5.58 13.49 9.38
N THR A 200 -4.35 13.95 9.19
CA THR A 200 -3.80 15.13 9.85
C THR A 200 -3.43 16.16 8.79
N GLU A 201 -3.99 17.39 8.91
CA GLU A 201 -3.64 18.50 8.03
C GLU A 201 -2.19 18.92 8.28
N VAL A 202 -1.45 19.06 7.20
CA VAL A 202 -0.02 19.43 7.22
C VAL A 202 0.25 20.55 6.22
N PRO A 203 1.22 21.43 6.47
CA PRO A 203 1.58 22.49 5.53
C PRO A 203 2.27 21.96 4.28
N GLU A 204 2.93 20.81 4.39
CA GLU A 204 3.65 20.15 3.32
C GLU A 204 3.72 18.64 3.53
N ALA A 205 3.87 17.89 2.45
CA ALA A 205 4.12 16.45 2.43
C ALA A 205 5.28 16.14 1.49
N HIS A 206 6.00 15.06 1.77
CA HIS A 206 7.23 14.70 1.07
C HIS A 206 7.07 13.43 0.24
N ALA A 207 7.92 13.29 -0.76
CA ALA A 207 7.99 12.08 -1.57
C ALA A 207 8.08 10.81 -0.70
N GLY A 208 7.25 9.81 -1.02
CA GLY A 208 7.05 8.59 -0.23
C GLY A 208 5.82 8.62 0.67
N ASP A 209 5.29 9.79 1.02
CA ASP A 209 4.05 9.89 1.80
C ASP A 209 2.83 9.50 0.98
N ILE A 210 1.85 8.89 1.67
CA ILE A 210 0.49 8.78 1.18
C ILE A 210 -0.26 10.01 1.66
N VAL A 211 -0.83 10.74 0.72
CA VAL A 211 -1.44 12.05 0.97
C VAL A 211 -2.87 12.12 0.47
N ALA A 212 -3.67 12.94 1.12
CA ALA A 212 -4.97 13.36 0.64
C ALA A 212 -4.93 14.86 0.35
N VAL A 213 -5.41 15.27 -0.82
CA VAL A 213 -5.38 16.66 -1.27
C VAL A 213 -6.76 17.17 -1.59
N ILE A 214 -6.96 18.47 -1.30
CA ILE A 214 -8.18 19.22 -1.59
C ILE A 214 -7.81 20.41 -2.45
N GLY A 215 -8.68 20.78 -3.40
CA GLY A 215 -8.48 21.87 -4.34
C GLY A 215 -8.42 21.43 -5.79
N VAL A 216 -8.45 20.13 -6.03
CA VAL A 216 -8.45 19.51 -7.37
C VAL A 216 -9.85 18.96 -7.68
N GLU A 217 -10.81 19.85 -7.84
CA GLU A 217 -12.26 19.56 -7.91
C GLU A 217 -12.64 18.57 -9.03
N ALA A 218 -11.91 18.58 -10.15
CA ALA A 218 -12.15 17.72 -11.29
C ALA A 218 -11.20 16.50 -11.36
N ALA A 219 -10.34 16.32 -10.37
CA ALA A 219 -9.41 15.18 -10.35
C ALA A 219 -10.16 13.86 -10.25
N ASP A 220 -9.68 12.87 -10.97
CA ASP A 220 -10.20 11.50 -10.94
C ASP A 220 -9.07 10.49 -10.77
N ILE A 221 -9.46 9.23 -10.60
CA ILE A 221 -8.51 8.12 -10.45
C ILE A 221 -7.63 8.04 -11.71
N GLY A 222 -6.32 7.92 -11.51
CA GLY A 222 -5.34 7.89 -12.59
C GLY A 222 -4.78 9.26 -12.97
N ASP A 223 -5.38 10.37 -12.52
CA ASP A 223 -4.82 11.69 -12.75
C ASP A 223 -3.49 11.86 -12.03
N VAL A 224 -2.59 12.62 -12.65
CA VAL A 224 -1.29 13.00 -12.08
C VAL A 224 -1.32 14.48 -11.72
N ILE A 225 -1.06 14.78 -10.46
CA ILE A 225 -0.89 16.14 -9.94
C ILE A 225 0.61 16.42 -9.94
N THR A 226 1.04 17.43 -10.70
CA THR A 226 2.46 17.68 -10.95
C THR A 226 2.80 19.18 -10.98
N ASP A 227 4.11 19.48 -11.02
CA ASP A 227 4.65 20.82 -11.17
C ASP A 227 4.26 21.37 -12.56
N PRO A 228 3.61 22.55 -12.66
CA PRO A 228 3.24 23.13 -13.94
C PRO A 228 4.42 23.55 -14.82
N GLU A 229 5.60 23.83 -14.24
CA GLU A 229 6.80 24.23 -14.99
C GLU A 229 7.62 23.01 -15.45
N ASN A 230 7.57 21.90 -14.70
CA ASN A 230 8.29 20.66 -14.97
C ASN A 230 7.37 19.44 -14.80
N PRO A 231 6.38 19.26 -15.70
CA PRO A 231 5.43 18.17 -15.56
C PRO A 231 6.10 16.79 -15.59
N VAL A 232 5.71 15.90 -14.68
CA VAL A 232 6.16 14.52 -14.62
C VAL A 232 5.11 13.63 -15.26
N GLU A 233 5.53 12.78 -16.21
CA GLU A 233 4.68 11.72 -16.75
C GLU A 233 4.81 10.48 -15.87
N MET A 234 3.67 9.85 -15.56
CA MET A 234 3.61 8.60 -14.81
C MET A 234 2.88 7.52 -15.61
N GLU A 235 3.23 6.27 -15.35
CA GLU A 235 2.52 5.15 -15.97
C GLU A 235 1.03 5.18 -15.56
N PRO A 236 0.11 4.98 -16.51
CA PRO A 236 -1.31 4.96 -16.23
C PRO A 236 -1.67 3.84 -15.24
N ILE A 237 -2.53 4.15 -14.29
CA ILE A 237 -3.18 3.12 -13.47
C ILE A 237 -4.31 2.51 -14.32
N ALA A 238 -4.41 1.16 -14.32
CA ALA A 238 -5.55 0.50 -14.93
C ALA A 238 -6.83 0.91 -14.19
N VAL A 239 -7.70 1.60 -14.92
CA VAL A 239 -9.06 1.92 -14.46
C VAL A 239 -9.97 0.95 -15.21
N GLU A 240 -10.32 -0.18 -14.58
CA GLU A 240 -11.40 -1.01 -15.08
C GLU A 240 -12.74 -0.28 -14.83
N GLU A 241 -13.50 -0.10 -15.90
CA GLU A 241 -14.87 0.41 -15.86
C GLU A 241 -15.84 -0.64 -15.27
#